data_a0715a04872373290354fbffbc70ac8e
#
_entry.id   a0715a04872373290354fbffbc70ac8e
#
_cell.length_a   1.000
_cell.length_b   1.000
_cell.length_c   1.000
_cell.angle_alpha   90.00
_cell.angle_beta   90.00
_cell.angle_gamma   90.00
#
_symmetry.space_group_name_H-M   'P 1'
#
loop_
_entity.id
_entity.type
_entity.pdbx_description
1 polymer ?
#
loop_
_entity_poly.entity_id
_entity_poly.type
_entity_poly.pdbx_seq_one_letter_code
_entity_poly.pdbx_strand_id
1 'polypeptide(L)' 'MEAQRDTLLTPAEVAKLFRVDPKTVTRWAKGGKLSSIRTLGGHRRYRKEEIDRALSQVQ' A
#
# COMPACT_ATOMS: atom_id res chain seq x y z
N MET A 1 9.64 7.32 18.71
CA MET A 1 9.38 7.53 18.32
C MET A 1 8.63 7.84 17.53
N GLU A 2 8.42 8.27 17.10
CA GLU A 2 7.72 8.61 16.32
C GLU A 2 7.62 7.95 15.20
N ALA A 3 8.10 7.11 14.90
CA ALA A 3 8.07 6.37 13.77
C ALA A 3 6.79 5.78 13.47
N GLN A 4 5.99 5.63 14.40
CA GLN A 4 4.78 5.08 14.08
C GLN A 4 3.84 5.95 13.54
N ARG A 5 4.16 7.19 13.27
CA ARG A 5 3.25 8.01 12.62
C ARG A 5 2.85 7.46 11.36
N ASP A 6 3.68 6.74 10.63
CA ASP A 6 3.29 6.18 9.36
C ASP A 6 2.73 4.82 9.59
N THR A 7 1.48 4.65 9.40
CA THR A 7 0.87 3.35 9.45
C THR A 7 1.17 2.62 8.17
N LEU A 8 1.67 1.42 8.28
CA LEU A 8 1.99 0.62 7.11
C LEU A 8 0.95 -0.47 6.93
N LEU A 9 0.53 -0.66 5.70
CA LEU A 9 -0.50 -1.63 5.38
C LEU A 9 0.08 -2.77 4.57
N THR A 10 -0.47 -3.95 4.77
CA THR A 10 -0.05 -5.11 3.96
C THR A 10 -0.77 -5.04 2.62
N PRO A 11 -0.28 -5.78 1.62
CA PRO A 11 -0.99 -5.82 0.34
C PRO A 11 -2.42 -6.26 0.48
N ALA A 12 -2.68 -7.20 1.39
CA ALA A 12 -4.04 -7.66 1.59
C ALA A 12 -4.94 -6.57 2.14
N GLU A 13 -4.41 -5.76 3.04
CA GLU A 13 -5.17 -4.67 3.59
C GLU A 13 -5.48 -3.61 2.54
N VAL A 14 -4.50 -3.32 1.70
CA VAL A 14 -4.70 -2.35 0.62
C VAL A 14 -5.73 -2.89 -0.36
N ALA A 15 -5.64 -4.17 -0.68
CA ALA A 15 -6.58 -4.79 -1.62
C ALA A 15 -8.01 -4.68 -1.10
N LYS A 16 -8.20 -4.85 0.18
CA LYS A 16 -9.51 -4.73 0.76
C LYS A 16 -10.04 -3.32 0.62
N LEU A 17 -9.21 -2.33 0.84
CA LEU A 17 -9.64 -0.94 0.73
C LEU A 17 -10.05 -0.58 -0.69
N PHE A 18 -9.36 -1.14 -1.67
CA PHE A 18 -9.68 -0.87 -3.07
C PHE A 18 -10.68 -1.88 -3.64
N ARG A 19 -10.97 -2.93 -2.89
CA ARG A 19 -11.87 -4.00 -3.32
C ARG A 19 -11.33 -4.70 -4.56
N VAL A 20 -10.07 -5.05 -4.52
CA VAL A 20 -9.45 -5.78 -5.61
C VAL A 20 -8.62 -6.90 -5.01
N ASP A 21 -8.04 -7.72 -5.87
CA ASP A 21 -7.17 -8.80 -5.43
C ASP A 21 -5.82 -8.27 -4.98
N PRO A 22 -5.19 -8.91 -4.01
CA PRO A 22 -3.85 -8.49 -3.63
C PRO A 22 -2.85 -8.51 -4.77
N LYS A 23 -3.05 -9.40 -5.74
CA LYS A 23 -2.18 -9.45 -6.92
C LYS A 23 -2.25 -8.16 -7.70
N THR A 24 -3.43 -7.56 -7.74
CA THR A 24 -3.60 -6.30 -8.45
C THR A 24 -2.81 -5.20 -7.76
N VAL A 25 -2.82 -5.20 -6.44
CA VAL A 25 -2.07 -4.21 -5.69
C VAL A 25 -0.58 -4.34 -5.98
N THR A 26 -0.08 -5.57 -5.99
CA THR A 26 1.32 -5.82 -6.28
C THR A 26 1.66 -5.35 -7.68
N ARG A 27 0.77 -5.57 -8.63
CA ARG A 27 1.00 -5.15 -9.99
C ARG A 27 1.05 -3.63 -10.08
N TRP A 28 0.19 -2.94 -9.35
CA TRP A 28 0.21 -1.49 -9.32
C TRP A 28 1.53 -0.97 -8.77
N ALA A 29 2.04 -1.61 -7.72
CA ALA A 29 3.30 -1.20 -7.13
C ALA A 29 4.45 -1.41 -8.10
N LYS A 30 4.44 -2.53 -8.81
CA LYS A 30 5.48 -2.80 -9.79
C LYS A 30 5.43 -1.82 -10.94
N GLY A 31 4.25 -1.37 -11.28
CA GLY A 31 4.09 -0.42 -12.38
C GLY A 31 4.31 1.02 -11.98
N GLY A 32 4.66 1.25 -10.73
CA GLY A 32 4.93 2.61 -10.27
C GLY A 32 3.72 3.40 -9.87
N LYS A 33 2.56 2.78 -9.84
CA LYS A 33 1.35 3.50 -9.46
C LYS A 33 1.19 3.66 -7.97
N LEU A 34 1.83 2.79 -7.21
CA LEU A 34 1.84 2.88 -5.75
C LEU A 34 3.26 2.71 -5.28
N SER A 35 3.64 3.45 -4.27
CA SER A 35 4.96 3.28 -3.67
C SER A 35 4.85 2.25 -2.57
N SER A 36 5.85 1.44 -2.42
CA SER A 36 5.87 0.46 -1.35
C SER A 36 7.22 0.48 -0.68
N ILE A 37 7.23 0.00 0.55
CA ILE A 37 8.45 -0.11 1.32
C ILE A 37 8.67 -1.59 1.57
N ARG A 38 9.91 -2.05 1.47
CA ARG A 38 10.21 -3.42 1.79
C ARG A 38 10.72 -3.52 3.19
N THR A 39 10.20 -4.49 3.93
CA THR A 39 10.72 -4.73 5.27
C THR A 39 11.95 -5.59 5.15
N LEU A 40 12.62 -5.80 6.27
CA LEU A 40 13.81 -6.62 6.28
C LEU A 40 13.55 -8.03 5.80
N GLY A 41 12.37 -8.52 6.00
CA GLY A 41 12.01 -9.86 5.55
C GLY A 41 11.64 -9.94 4.09
N GLY A 42 11.71 -8.83 3.38
CA GLY A 42 11.37 -8.83 1.97
C GLY A 42 9.90 -8.67 1.67
N HIS A 43 9.12 -8.34 2.67
CA HIS A 43 7.69 -8.15 2.49
C HIS A 43 7.40 -6.70 2.11
N ARG A 44 6.40 -6.49 1.29
CA ARG A 44 6.03 -5.15 0.90
C ARG A 44 5.04 -4.58 1.88
N ARG A 45 5.16 -3.28 2.11
CA ARG A 45 4.22 -2.55 2.94
C ARG A 45 3.92 -1.24 2.26
N TYR A 46 2.73 -0.73 2.47
CA TYR A 46 2.28 0.50 1.82
C TYR A 46 1.92 1.53 2.88
N ARG A 47 2.25 2.78 2.65
CA ARG A 47 1.94 3.84 3.60
C ARG A 47 0.46 4.18 3.50
N LYS A 48 -0.20 4.17 4.63
CA LYS A 48 -1.62 4.45 4.65
C LYS A 48 -1.94 5.80 4.06
N GLU A 49 -1.11 6.80 4.35
CA GLU A 49 -1.31 8.13 3.84
C GLU A 49 -1.36 8.14 2.33
N GLU A 50 -0.47 7.42 1.70
CA GLU A 50 -0.44 7.34 0.27
C GLU A 50 -1.61 6.58 -0.28
N ILE A 51 -2.04 5.53 0.39
CA ILE A 51 -3.18 4.75 -0.02
C ILE A 51 -4.46 5.59 0.09
N ASP A 52 -4.60 6.37 1.14
CA ASP A 52 -5.75 7.24 1.28
C ASP A 52 -5.82 8.25 0.15
N ARG A 53 -4.68 8.78 -0.24
CA ARG A 53 -4.62 9.73 -1.33
C ARG A 53 -5.01 9.07 -2.65
N ALA A 54 -4.55 7.85 -2.87
CA ALA A 54 -4.89 7.12 -4.08
C ALA A 54 -6.38 6.79 -4.12
N LEU A 55 -6.94 6.42 -2.98
CA LEU A 55 -8.36 6.13 -2.91
C LEU A 55 -9.19 7.35 -3.25
N SER A 56 -8.75 8.52 -2.84
CA SER A 56 -9.44 9.74 -3.16
C SER A 56 -9.47 9.99 -4.64
N GLN A 57 -8.41 9.63 -5.33
CA GLN A 57 -8.33 9.86 -6.75
C GLN A 57 -9.09 8.86 -7.57
N VAL A 58 -9.33 7.69 -7.05
CA VAL A 58 -10.02 6.67 -7.78
C VAL A 58 -11.51 6.89 -7.78
N GLN A 59 -12.01 7.66 -6.87
CA GLN A 59 -13.42 7.91 -6.82
C GLN A 59 -13.86 8.68 -8.01
#